data_cfbed231ccea706422f5848318366b6b
#
_entry.id   cfbed231ccea706422f5848318366b6b
#
_cell.length_a   1.000
_cell.length_b   1.000
_cell.length_c   1.000
_cell.angle_alpha   90.00
_cell.angle_beta   90.00
_cell.angle_gamma   90.00
#
_symmetry.space_group_name_H-M   'P 1'
#
loop_
_entity.id
_entity.type
_entity.pdbx_description
1 polymer ?
#
loop_
_entity_poly.entity_id
_entity_poly.type
_entity_poly.pdbx_seq_one_letter_code
_entity_poly.pdbx_strand_id
1 'polypeptide(L)'
;MARVDGRESGELRPITIERGFIANSPGSVLFRAGATAVLVTAQLSESVPPFLEGKGVGWLTAEYAMLPGSTPGRKRRGPDGRATEIQRLIGRSLRAVVDTRALGPWTIHVDADVINADGGTRTAAITAAFIAV
;
A
#
# COMPACT_ATOMS: atom_id res chain seq x y z
N MET A 1 9.83 28.50 -6.38
CA MET A 1 8.51 28.37 -7.07
C MET A 1 7.55 27.66 -6.11
N ALA A 2 6.47 28.31 -5.75
CA ALA A 2 5.46 27.71 -4.87
C ALA A 2 4.72 26.59 -5.62
N ARG A 3 4.36 25.53 -4.90
CA ARG A 3 3.55 24.43 -5.43
C ARG A 3 2.09 24.88 -5.60
N VAL A 4 1.32 24.10 -6.37
CA VAL A 4 -0.09 24.42 -6.69
C VAL A 4 -0.95 24.64 -5.43
N ASP A 5 -0.62 23.93 -4.34
CA ASP A 5 -1.30 24.03 -3.04
C ASP A 5 -0.67 25.05 -2.09
N GLY A 6 0.25 25.89 -2.58
CA GLY A 6 0.88 26.96 -1.81
C GLY A 6 2.04 26.53 -0.91
N ARG A 7 2.40 25.24 -0.88
CA ARG A 7 3.53 24.77 -0.06
C ARG A 7 4.87 25.21 -0.63
N GLU A 8 5.83 25.41 0.26
CA GLU A 8 7.22 25.60 -0.13
C GLU A 8 7.84 24.30 -0.67
N SER A 9 8.95 24.40 -1.39
CA SER A 9 9.59 23.26 -2.04
C SER A 9 10.05 22.16 -1.05
N GLY A 10 10.43 22.53 0.16
CA GLY A 10 10.85 21.61 1.21
C GLY A 10 9.73 21.15 2.14
N GLU A 11 8.50 21.58 1.92
CA GLU A 11 7.38 21.32 2.80
C GLU A 11 6.59 20.09 2.36
N LEU A 12 6.36 19.15 3.30
CA LEU A 12 5.49 18.02 3.07
C LEU A 12 4.01 18.42 3.14
N ARG A 13 3.16 17.66 2.47
CA ARG A 13 1.71 17.76 2.69
C ARG A 13 1.40 17.39 4.15
N PRO A 14 0.34 17.96 4.74
CA PRO A 14 -0.13 17.49 6.05
C PRO A 14 -0.41 15.99 6.01
N ILE A 15 0.17 15.25 6.95
CA ILE A 15 0.05 13.78 7.02
C ILE A 15 -0.77 13.41 8.24
N THR A 16 -1.75 12.53 8.05
CA THR A 16 -2.48 11.87 9.14
C THR A 16 -2.43 10.36 8.96
N ILE A 17 -2.28 9.64 10.07
CA ILE A 17 -2.17 8.18 10.09
C ILE A 17 -3.16 7.66 11.12
N GLU A 18 -4.07 6.79 10.69
CA GLU A 18 -5.04 6.14 11.56
C GLU A 18 -4.84 4.62 11.45
N ARG A 19 -4.30 4.01 12.51
CA ARG A 19 -4.04 2.57 12.55
C ARG A 19 -5.26 1.82 13.06
N GLY A 20 -5.41 0.56 12.62
CA GLY A 20 -6.52 -0.27 13.07
C GLY A 20 -7.88 0.18 12.55
N PHE A 21 -7.90 0.84 11.41
CA PHE A 21 -9.13 1.41 10.83
C PHE A 21 -10.17 0.32 10.50
N ILE A 22 -9.72 -0.87 10.11
CA ILE A 22 -10.61 -2.00 9.80
C ILE A 22 -10.50 -3.02 10.93
N ALA A 23 -11.62 -3.29 11.61
CA ALA A 23 -11.65 -4.19 12.76
C ALA A 23 -11.18 -5.61 12.41
N ASN A 24 -11.54 -6.12 11.23
CA ASN A 24 -11.16 -7.47 10.79
C ASN A 24 -9.71 -7.56 10.29
N SER A 25 -9.00 -6.45 10.22
CA SER A 25 -7.61 -6.40 9.77
C SER A 25 -6.82 -5.47 10.70
N PRO A 26 -6.25 -5.99 11.80
CA PRO A 26 -5.49 -5.18 12.75
C PRO A 26 -4.32 -4.42 12.11
N GLY A 27 -3.74 -4.96 11.04
CA GLY A 27 -2.71 -4.29 10.28
C GLY A 27 -3.22 -3.25 9.29
N SER A 28 -4.44 -2.71 9.49
CA SER A 28 -4.98 -1.68 8.60
C SER A 28 -4.52 -0.29 8.97
N VAL A 29 -4.32 0.54 7.93
CA VAL A 29 -3.88 1.94 8.07
C VAL A 29 -4.65 2.80 7.08
N LEU A 30 -5.29 3.84 7.57
CA LEU A 30 -5.80 4.92 6.74
C LEU A 30 -4.78 6.06 6.76
N PHE A 31 -4.15 6.29 5.63
CA PHE A 31 -3.08 7.26 5.46
C PHE A 31 -3.55 8.41 4.58
N ARG A 32 -3.38 9.63 5.06
CA ARG A 32 -3.66 10.83 4.26
C ARG A 32 -2.40 11.67 4.12
N ALA A 33 -2.19 12.17 2.92
CA ALA A 33 -1.19 13.20 2.62
C ALA A 33 -1.89 14.29 1.81
N GLY A 34 -2.27 15.38 2.48
CA GLY A 34 -3.17 16.37 1.91
C GLY A 34 -4.52 15.73 1.56
N ALA A 35 -4.97 15.92 0.33
CA ALA A 35 -6.23 15.32 -0.16
C ALA A 35 -6.06 13.88 -0.64
N THR A 36 -4.84 13.37 -0.80
CA THR A 36 -4.63 11.96 -1.15
C THR A 36 -4.89 11.10 0.08
N ALA A 37 -5.75 10.09 -0.07
CA ALA A 37 -6.08 9.14 0.99
C ALA A 37 -5.97 7.71 0.48
N VAL A 38 -5.26 6.86 1.21
CA VAL A 38 -5.05 5.43 0.88
C VAL A 38 -5.35 4.59 2.10
N LEU A 39 -6.16 3.56 1.91
CA LEU A 39 -6.42 2.55 2.92
C LEU A 39 -5.58 1.31 2.60
N VAL A 40 -4.77 0.87 3.53
CA VAL A 40 -3.92 -0.31 3.36
C VAL A 40 -4.24 -1.32 4.45
N THR A 41 -4.32 -2.59 4.06
CA THR A 41 -4.42 -3.72 4.97
C THR A 41 -3.23 -4.65 4.78
N ALA A 42 -2.76 -5.26 5.87
CA ALA A 42 -1.77 -6.33 5.85
C ALA A 42 -2.36 -7.53 6.60
N GLN A 43 -2.42 -8.67 5.91
CA GLN A 43 -2.97 -9.90 6.46
C GLN A 43 -1.98 -11.05 6.28
N LEU A 44 -1.96 -11.97 7.24
CA LEU A 44 -1.08 -13.14 7.22
C LEU A 44 -1.85 -14.39 6.77
N SER A 45 -1.20 -15.24 5.98
CA SER A 45 -1.65 -16.59 5.70
C SER A 45 -0.53 -17.59 5.95
N GLU A 46 -0.90 -18.78 6.44
CA GLU A 46 0.03 -19.89 6.76
C GLU A 46 0.45 -20.68 5.51
N SER A 47 0.69 -19.97 4.43
CA SER A 47 1.10 -20.59 3.16
C SER A 47 2.11 -19.70 2.45
N VAL A 48 2.89 -20.31 1.60
CA VAL A 48 3.84 -19.61 0.74
C VAL A 48 3.61 -20.02 -0.71
N PRO A 49 4.05 -19.20 -1.68
CA PRO A 49 3.99 -19.59 -3.08
C PRO A 49 4.74 -20.90 -3.33
N PRO A 50 4.37 -21.67 -4.37
CA PRO A 50 5.01 -22.98 -4.67
C PRO A 50 6.53 -22.92 -4.75
N PHE A 51 7.10 -21.84 -5.27
CA PHE A 51 8.56 -21.70 -5.40
C PHE A 51 9.30 -21.58 -4.05
N LEU A 52 8.57 -21.37 -2.94
CA LEU A 52 9.14 -21.28 -1.58
C LEU A 52 8.72 -22.45 -0.69
N GLU A 53 7.93 -23.39 -1.18
CA GLU A 53 7.52 -24.55 -0.38
C GLU A 53 8.73 -25.34 0.14
N GLY A 54 8.72 -25.66 1.44
CA GLY A 54 9.78 -26.41 2.09
C GLY A 54 11.06 -25.64 2.36
N LYS A 55 11.13 -24.36 2.03
CA LYS A 55 12.35 -23.54 2.20
C LYS A 55 12.42 -22.82 3.55
N GLY A 56 11.33 -22.80 4.31
CA GLY A 56 11.28 -22.11 5.61
C GLY A 56 11.36 -20.59 5.52
N VAL A 57 11.11 -20.03 4.35
CA VAL A 57 11.19 -18.60 4.05
C VAL A 57 9.80 -18.08 3.71
N GLY A 58 9.45 -16.94 4.25
CA GLY A 58 8.18 -16.27 3.99
C GLY A 58 8.18 -15.45 2.70
N TRP A 59 7.04 -14.89 2.44
CA TRP A 59 6.82 -14.03 1.27
C TRP A 59 5.97 -12.82 1.63
N LEU A 60 6.07 -11.80 0.83
CA LEU A 60 5.21 -10.63 0.89
C LEU A 60 4.76 -10.29 -0.53
N THR A 61 3.47 -10.16 -0.72
CA THR A 61 2.88 -9.75 -1.98
C THR A 61 1.94 -8.58 -1.77
N ALA A 62 1.71 -7.79 -2.80
CA ALA A 62 0.87 -6.61 -2.72
C ALA A 62 -0.07 -6.51 -3.91
N GLU A 63 -1.25 -5.98 -3.64
CA GLU A 63 -2.19 -5.54 -4.66
C GLU A 63 -2.49 -4.05 -4.48
N TYR A 64 -2.85 -3.39 -5.56
CA TYR A 64 -3.14 -1.97 -5.59
C TYR A 64 -4.37 -1.72 -6.46
N ALA A 65 -5.30 -0.97 -5.92
CA ALA A 65 -6.50 -0.57 -6.66
C ALA A 65 -6.88 0.87 -6.31
N MET A 66 -7.70 1.46 -7.15
CA MET A 66 -8.29 2.78 -6.91
C MET A 66 -9.81 2.64 -6.88
N LEU A 67 -10.46 3.21 -5.86
CA LEU A 67 -11.91 3.31 -5.86
C LEU A 67 -12.39 4.04 -7.11
N PRO A 68 -13.49 3.61 -7.73
CA PRO A 68 -14.03 4.31 -8.90
C PRO A 68 -14.25 5.80 -8.70
N GLY A 69 -14.63 6.21 -7.49
CA GLY A 69 -14.82 7.62 -7.13
C GLY A 69 -13.58 8.35 -6.65
N SER A 70 -12.39 7.72 -6.69
CA SER A 70 -11.15 8.34 -6.21
C SER A 70 -10.59 9.42 -7.13
N THR A 71 -11.05 9.47 -8.37
CA THR A 71 -10.62 10.43 -9.40
C THR A 71 -11.80 11.34 -9.80
N PRO A 72 -11.54 12.52 -10.39
CA PRO A 72 -12.62 13.43 -10.84
C PRO A 72 -13.63 12.76 -11.79
N GLY A 73 -13.16 11.92 -12.73
CA GLY A 73 -14.03 11.05 -13.54
C GLY A 73 -14.04 9.63 -12.98
N ARG A 74 -15.18 8.93 -13.07
CA ARG A 74 -15.29 7.56 -12.56
C ARG A 74 -14.25 6.66 -13.21
N LYS A 75 -13.42 6.04 -12.38
CA LYS A 75 -12.45 5.04 -12.83
C LYS A 75 -13.14 3.68 -12.94
N ARG A 76 -12.87 2.94 -14.03
CA ARG A 76 -13.39 1.57 -14.19
C ARG A 76 -12.78 0.65 -13.15
N ARG A 77 -13.57 -0.27 -12.65
CA ARG A 77 -13.07 -1.39 -11.87
C ARG A 77 -12.35 -2.38 -12.78
N GLY A 78 -11.45 -3.12 -12.19
CA GLY A 78 -10.71 -4.18 -12.85
C GLY A 78 -9.24 -3.84 -13.04
N PRO A 79 -8.44 -4.84 -13.43
CA PRO A 79 -6.99 -4.66 -13.58
C PRO A 79 -6.65 -3.71 -14.72
N ASP A 80 -5.60 -2.93 -14.53
CA ASP A 80 -4.98 -2.11 -15.56
C ASP A 80 -3.46 -2.15 -15.41
N GLY A 81 -2.76 -1.76 -16.46
CA GLY A 81 -1.30 -1.82 -16.49
C GLY A 81 -0.62 -0.95 -15.44
N ARG A 82 -1.20 0.22 -15.15
CA ARG A 82 -0.68 1.13 -14.13
C ARG A 82 -0.82 0.53 -12.74
N ALA A 83 -1.98 -0.03 -12.41
CA ALA A 83 -2.20 -0.68 -11.12
C ALA A 83 -1.25 -1.87 -10.94
N THR A 84 -1.06 -2.67 -11.97
CA THR A 84 -0.12 -3.80 -11.95
C THR A 84 1.31 -3.34 -11.71
N GLU A 85 1.75 -2.26 -12.35
CA GLU A 85 3.09 -1.70 -12.15
C GLU A 85 3.26 -1.21 -10.70
N ILE A 86 2.27 -0.52 -10.15
CA ILE A 86 2.35 0.01 -8.79
C ILE A 86 2.34 -1.11 -7.75
N GLN A 87 1.50 -2.13 -7.91
CA GLN A 87 1.49 -3.24 -6.95
C GLN A 87 2.81 -4.01 -6.95
N ARG A 88 3.48 -4.15 -8.07
CA ARG A 88 4.82 -4.73 -8.14
C ARG A 88 5.85 -3.84 -7.43
N LEU A 89 5.73 -2.53 -7.59
CA LEU A 89 6.59 -1.57 -6.90
C LEU A 89 6.42 -1.65 -5.37
N ILE A 90 5.18 -1.70 -4.88
CA ILE A 90 4.90 -1.85 -3.45
C ILE A 90 5.51 -3.16 -2.92
N GLY A 91 5.26 -4.27 -3.58
CA GLY A 91 5.78 -5.57 -3.18
C GLY A 91 7.30 -5.59 -3.10
N ARG A 92 7.99 -5.10 -4.12
CA ARG A 92 9.45 -5.05 -4.13
C ARG A 92 10.03 -4.13 -3.06
N SER A 93 9.40 -2.97 -2.86
CA SER A 93 9.83 -2.01 -1.84
C SER A 93 9.77 -2.63 -0.44
N LEU A 94 8.67 -3.32 -0.13
CA LEU A 94 8.50 -3.94 1.19
C LEU A 94 9.37 -5.18 1.37
N ARG A 95 9.52 -6.00 0.34
CA ARG A 95 10.42 -7.16 0.41
C ARG A 95 11.88 -6.77 0.66
N ALA A 96 12.27 -5.57 0.26
CA ALA A 96 13.62 -5.06 0.53
C ALA A 96 13.87 -4.77 2.01
N VAL A 97 12.84 -4.58 2.82
CA VAL A 97 12.95 -4.20 4.23
C VAL A 97 12.34 -5.21 5.20
N VAL A 98 11.63 -6.22 4.71
CA VAL A 98 11.06 -7.29 5.53
C VAL A 98 12.02 -8.47 5.55
N ASP A 99 12.36 -8.96 6.75
CA ASP A 99 13.14 -10.19 6.90
C ASP A 99 12.23 -11.40 6.68
N THR A 100 12.22 -11.90 5.45
CA THR A 100 11.37 -13.04 5.07
C THR A 100 11.82 -14.35 5.70
N ARG A 101 13.07 -14.46 6.14
CA ARG A 101 13.54 -15.64 6.89
C ARG A 101 12.99 -15.64 8.31
N ALA A 102 13.01 -14.48 8.96
CA ALA A 102 12.41 -14.31 10.29
C ALA A 102 10.89 -14.50 10.28
N LEU A 103 10.24 -14.15 9.16
CA LEU A 103 8.81 -14.36 8.98
C LEU A 103 8.44 -15.85 9.00
N GLY A 104 9.34 -16.75 8.53
CA GLY A 104 9.05 -18.16 8.39
C GLY A 104 8.07 -18.45 7.26
N PRO A 105 7.45 -19.64 7.19
CA PRO A 105 6.63 -20.08 6.06
C PRO A 105 5.24 -19.41 6.00
N TRP A 106 5.21 -18.11 6.08
CA TRP A 106 4.00 -17.28 6.05
C TRP A 106 4.04 -16.30 4.88
N THR A 107 2.90 -15.89 4.41
CA THR A 107 2.78 -14.81 3.43
C THR A 107 2.06 -13.62 4.05
N ILE A 108 2.64 -12.44 3.88
CA ILE A 108 1.98 -11.18 4.15
C ILE A 108 1.30 -10.72 2.86
N HIS A 109 -0.01 -10.54 2.92
CA HIS A 109 -0.80 -9.96 1.83
C HIS A 109 -1.07 -8.50 2.15
N VAL A 110 -0.57 -7.63 1.30
CA VAL A 110 -0.78 -6.18 1.41
C VAL A 110 -1.77 -5.75 0.34
N ASP A 111 -2.84 -5.11 0.75
CA ASP A 111 -3.84 -4.54 -0.15
C ASP A 111 -3.90 -3.04 0.05
N ALA A 112 -3.62 -2.28 -1.01
CA ALA A 112 -3.64 -0.83 -1.00
C ALA A 112 -4.79 -0.32 -1.87
N ASP A 113 -5.72 0.39 -1.27
CA ASP A 113 -6.90 0.94 -1.93
C ASP A 113 -6.89 2.46 -1.84
N VAL A 114 -6.77 3.11 -2.99
CA VAL A 114 -6.80 4.58 -3.05
C VAL A 114 -8.24 5.05 -2.91
N ILE A 115 -8.49 5.82 -1.84
CA ILE A 115 -9.81 6.37 -1.52
C ILE A 115 -10.02 7.70 -2.25
N ASN A 116 -9.01 8.55 -2.26
CA ASN A 116 -9.00 9.81 -3.00
C ASN A 116 -7.60 10.06 -3.58
N ALA A 117 -7.53 10.35 -4.86
CA ALA A 117 -6.28 10.55 -5.58
C ALA A 117 -6.07 12.03 -5.89
N ASP A 118 -5.06 12.62 -5.28
CA ASP A 118 -4.62 14.00 -5.53
C ASP A 118 -3.09 14.06 -5.66
N GLY A 119 -2.54 13.12 -6.42
CA GLY A 119 -1.10 12.97 -6.61
C GLY A 119 -0.42 12.22 -5.45
N GLY A 120 0.70 11.59 -5.75
CA GLY A 120 1.52 10.88 -4.77
C GLY A 120 0.90 9.59 -4.24
N THR A 121 0.02 8.94 -4.99
CA THR A 121 -0.63 7.69 -4.53
C THR A 121 0.36 6.54 -4.38
N ARG A 122 1.41 6.47 -5.22
CA ARG A 122 2.46 5.44 -5.11
C ARG A 122 3.20 5.53 -3.79
N THR A 123 3.70 6.72 -3.47
CA THR A 123 4.48 6.94 -2.25
C THR A 123 3.61 6.83 -1.02
N ALA A 124 2.38 7.32 -1.06
CA ALA A 124 1.41 7.15 0.03
C ALA A 124 1.11 5.67 0.28
N ALA A 125 0.87 4.89 -0.77
CA ALA A 125 0.60 3.45 -0.65
C ALA A 125 1.79 2.69 -0.05
N ILE A 126 3.02 2.97 -0.48
CA ILE A 126 4.23 2.33 0.05
C ILE A 126 4.43 2.69 1.52
N THR A 127 4.30 3.96 1.87
CA THR A 127 4.44 4.42 3.26
C THR A 127 3.37 3.80 4.16
N ALA A 128 2.12 3.83 3.74
CA ALA A 128 1.02 3.22 4.49
C ALA A 128 1.21 1.70 4.64
N ALA A 129 1.65 1.03 3.59
CA ALA A 129 1.93 -0.40 3.63
C ALA A 129 3.05 -0.74 4.60
N PHE A 130 4.11 0.05 4.63
CA PHE A 130 5.19 -0.13 5.61
C PHE A 130 4.68 -0.02 7.05
N ILE A 131 3.77 0.92 7.32
CA ILE A 131 3.19 1.09 8.65
C ILE A 131 2.24 -0.08 8.98
N ALA A 132 1.51 -0.61 8.00
CA ALA A 132 0.56 -1.71 8.18
C ALA A 132 1.27 -3.05 8.47
N VAL A 133 2.43 -3.28 7.89
CA VAL A 133 3.24 -4.49 8.06
C VAL A 133 3.97 -4.49 9.40
#